data_93f42f7fd4f26548dce2dcd8fac8e82d
#
_entry.id   93f42f7fd4f26548dce2dcd8fac8e82d
#
_cell.length_a   1.000
_cell.length_b   1.000
_cell.length_c   1.000
_cell.angle_alpha   90.00
_cell.angle_beta   90.00
_cell.angle_gamma   90.00
#
_symmetry.space_group_name_H-M   'P 1'
#
loop_
_entity.id
_entity.type
_entity.pdbx_description
1 polymer ?
#
loop_
_entity_poly.entity_id
_entity_poly.type
_entity_poly.pdbx_seq_one_letter_code
_entity_poly.pdbx_strand_id
1 'polypeptide(L)'
;MARLTVPKTYKLYINGKFPRTESGRSIAVENLRGETVAHICHGSRKDFRDAVEAADKAFTSWSGISGYLRGQIIYRMAEMLESRCEEFASAIQVTQSMTANSARKEVDASVDRLVRFAGWTDKYQQVIGCANPVAGSYYNFTIPQPQGVVVAIAPKTPSLLGLISCIGAPLCSGNTIVAIGSDLHPISTAIFGEVCQTSDVPSGVINLITGLQQELIEHIATHRQVTGIYAANISQKNRILIEDGAADSVKRVHCVTADDDAWYDNSQMASPWEVEPFVEMKTIWHPSAC
;
A
#
# COMPACT_ATOMS: atom_id res chain seq x y z
N MET A 1 38.94 7.81 -20.49
CA MET A 1 38.53 6.67 -19.66
C MET A 1 37.02 6.75 -19.46
N ALA A 2 36.29 5.65 -19.66
CA ALA A 2 34.85 5.61 -19.34
C ALA A 2 34.66 5.76 -17.83
N ARG A 3 33.69 6.57 -17.38
CA ARG A 3 33.33 6.73 -15.96
C ARG A 3 32.87 5.38 -15.42
N LEU A 4 33.36 5.01 -14.24
CA LEU A 4 32.87 3.81 -13.53
C LEU A 4 31.41 3.99 -13.14
N THR A 5 30.59 2.97 -13.42
CA THR A 5 29.20 2.92 -12.95
C THR A 5 29.18 2.46 -11.50
N VAL A 6 28.48 3.20 -10.64
CA VAL A 6 28.29 2.85 -9.22
C VAL A 6 26.84 2.49 -9.00
N PRO A 7 26.48 1.19 -8.90
CA PRO A 7 25.10 0.77 -8.65
C PRO A 7 24.61 1.29 -7.29
N LYS A 8 23.40 1.87 -7.26
CA LYS A 8 22.78 2.33 -6.01
C LYS A 8 22.30 1.12 -5.22
N THR A 9 22.50 1.13 -3.89
CA THR A 9 21.88 0.17 -2.97
C THR A 9 20.71 0.84 -2.28
N TYR A 10 19.50 0.39 -2.59
CA TYR A 10 18.27 0.90 -1.99
C TYR A 10 18.02 0.23 -0.64
N LYS A 11 17.52 1.02 0.30
CA LYS A 11 17.17 0.59 1.65
C LYS A 11 15.65 0.32 1.75
N LEU A 12 15.23 -0.33 2.83
CA LEU A 12 13.83 -0.40 3.24
C LEU A 12 13.35 0.98 3.68
N TYR A 13 12.03 1.18 3.75
CA TYR A 13 11.45 2.36 4.38
C TYR A 13 10.55 1.89 5.52
N ILE A 14 10.98 2.11 6.77
CA ILE A 14 10.28 1.66 7.97
C ILE A 14 10.32 2.77 9.01
N ASN A 15 9.15 3.08 9.57
CA ASN A 15 9.00 4.09 10.62
C ASN A 15 9.60 5.46 10.26
N GLY A 16 9.38 5.93 9.03
CA GLY A 16 9.90 7.20 8.53
C GLY A 16 11.44 7.23 8.36
N LYS A 17 12.09 6.08 8.28
CA LYS A 17 13.55 5.94 8.15
C LYS A 17 13.91 4.98 7.04
N PHE A 18 15.18 5.04 6.62
CA PHE A 18 15.74 4.14 5.61
C PHE A 18 16.74 3.16 6.23
N PRO A 19 16.28 2.12 6.97
CA PRO A 19 17.17 1.11 7.50
C PRO A 19 17.67 0.17 6.39
N ARG A 20 18.82 -0.44 6.60
CA ARG A 20 19.20 -1.66 5.90
C ARG A 20 18.44 -2.83 6.54
N THR A 21 18.24 -3.92 5.77
CA THR A 21 17.73 -5.15 6.35
C THR A 21 18.67 -5.63 7.47
N GLU A 22 18.09 -6.14 8.54
CA GLU A 22 18.86 -6.63 9.69
C GLU A 22 19.75 -7.84 9.34
N SER A 23 19.34 -8.62 8.34
CA SER A 23 20.10 -9.78 7.85
C SER A 23 21.32 -9.40 7.01
N GLY A 24 21.44 -8.14 6.57
CA GLY A 24 22.46 -7.66 5.66
C GLY A 24 22.34 -8.19 4.22
N ARG A 25 21.33 -9.05 3.92
CA ARG A 25 21.12 -9.61 2.57
C ARG A 25 20.65 -8.55 1.57
N SER A 26 21.11 -8.67 0.35
CA SER A 26 20.66 -7.84 -0.77
C SER A 26 20.43 -8.68 -2.00
N ILE A 27 19.57 -8.17 -2.88
CA ILE A 27 19.29 -8.77 -4.20
C ILE A 27 19.79 -7.80 -5.25
N ALA A 28 20.55 -8.31 -6.22
CA ALA A 28 20.91 -7.56 -7.41
C ALA A 28 19.69 -7.41 -8.31
N VAL A 29 19.42 -6.20 -8.76
CA VAL A 29 18.40 -5.92 -9.76
C VAL A 29 19.09 -5.78 -11.11
N GLU A 30 18.69 -6.59 -12.06
CA GLU A 30 19.29 -6.64 -13.38
C GLU A 30 18.38 -5.95 -14.41
N ASN A 31 19.00 -5.37 -15.41
CA ASN A 31 18.30 -4.89 -16.60
C ASN A 31 18.03 -6.05 -17.57
N LEU A 32 17.37 -5.76 -18.68
CA LEU A 32 17.04 -6.76 -19.71
C LEU A 32 18.26 -7.41 -20.39
N ARG A 33 19.48 -6.89 -20.16
CA ARG A 33 20.74 -7.44 -20.69
C ARG A 33 21.47 -8.28 -19.65
N GLY A 34 20.90 -8.48 -18.45
CA GLY A 34 21.55 -9.17 -17.34
C GLY A 34 22.62 -8.35 -16.62
N GLU A 35 22.66 -7.03 -16.83
CA GLU A 35 23.60 -6.15 -16.14
C GLU A 35 22.98 -5.65 -14.83
N THR A 36 23.71 -5.72 -13.74
CA THR A 36 23.26 -5.20 -12.43
C THR A 36 23.17 -3.67 -12.49
N VAL A 37 21.97 -3.15 -12.31
CA VAL A 37 21.69 -1.70 -12.31
C VAL A 37 21.55 -1.12 -10.91
N ALA A 38 21.13 -1.94 -9.94
CA ALA A 38 20.98 -1.56 -8.55
C ALA A 38 21.03 -2.79 -7.64
N HIS A 39 21.11 -2.54 -6.34
CA HIS A 39 20.86 -3.52 -5.29
C HIS A 39 19.69 -3.07 -4.44
N ILE A 40 18.86 -3.99 -3.98
CA ILE A 40 17.79 -3.74 -2.99
C ILE A 40 18.06 -4.53 -1.73
N CYS A 41 17.55 -4.05 -0.60
CA CYS A 41 17.51 -4.85 0.62
C CYS A 41 16.56 -6.04 0.43
N HIS A 42 17.01 -7.23 0.83
CA HIS A 42 16.17 -8.42 0.91
C HIS A 42 15.54 -8.48 2.30
N GLY A 43 14.33 -7.91 2.44
CA GLY A 43 13.61 -7.83 3.70
C GLY A 43 13.42 -9.18 4.37
N SER A 44 13.64 -9.22 5.66
CA SER A 44 13.54 -10.40 6.50
C SER A 44 12.22 -10.45 7.28
N ARG A 45 11.94 -11.59 7.90
CA ARG A 45 10.84 -11.72 8.88
C ARG A 45 10.93 -10.69 10.01
N LYS A 46 12.14 -10.33 10.45
CA LYS A 46 12.33 -9.34 11.51
C LYS A 46 12.03 -7.94 11.01
N ASP A 47 12.46 -7.58 9.80
CA ASP A 47 12.11 -6.30 9.19
C ASP A 47 10.59 -6.16 9.04
N PHE A 48 9.90 -7.24 8.65
CA PHE A 48 8.43 -7.27 8.57
C PHE A 48 7.80 -7.04 9.95
N ARG A 49 8.25 -7.73 10.99
CA ARG A 49 7.75 -7.54 12.35
C ARG A 49 7.97 -6.09 12.83
N ASP A 50 9.16 -5.55 12.63
CA ASP A 50 9.50 -4.18 13.03
C ASP A 50 8.65 -3.14 12.28
N ALA A 51 8.30 -3.41 11.00
CA ALA A 51 7.38 -2.61 10.21
C ALA A 51 5.93 -2.67 10.74
N VAL A 52 5.45 -3.87 11.11
CA VAL A 52 4.11 -4.04 11.72
C VAL A 52 4.03 -3.34 13.07
N GLU A 53 5.06 -3.45 13.91
CA GLU A 53 5.12 -2.73 15.19
C GLU A 53 5.11 -1.21 15.01
N ALA A 54 5.79 -0.70 13.98
CA ALA A 54 5.76 0.72 13.65
C ALA A 54 4.38 1.18 13.17
N ALA A 55 3.74 0.36 12.33
CA ALA A 55 2.40 0.61 11.82
C ALA A 55 1.35 0.62 12.95
N ASP A 56 1.41 -0.36 13.86
CA ASP A 56 0.51 -0.48 15.00
C ASP A 56 0.62 0.73 15.93
N LYS A 57 1.84 1.17 16.24
CA LYS A 57 2.07 2.37 17.05
C LYS A 57 1.55 3.66 16.39
N ALA A 58 1.60 3.77 15.08
CA ALA A 58 1.13 4.94 14.34
C ALA A 58 -0.39 4.96 14.14
N PHE A 59 -1.06 3.81 14.26
CA PHE A 59 -2.47 3.67 13.92
C PHE A 59 -3.38 4.63 14.65
N THR A 60 -3.29 4.73 15.97
CA THR A 60 -4.18 5.58 16.78
C THR A 60 -4.11 7.05 16.37
N SER A 61 -2.91 7.57 16.13
CA SER A 61 -2.74 8.95 15.70
C SER A 61 -3.22 9.17 14.27
N TRP A 62 -2.94 8.26 13.34
CA TRP A 62 -3.34 8.36 11.94
C TRP A 62 -4.85 8.21 11.75
N SER A 63 -5.47 7.25 12.40
CA SER A 63 -6.92 7.04 12.33
C SER A 63 -7.71 8.17 12.97
N GLY A 64 -7.13 8.89 13.93
CA GLY A 64 -7.75 9.99 14.64
C GLY A 64 -7.73 11.33 13.91
N ILE A 65 -6.93 11.52 12.85
CA ILE A 65 -6.96 12.77 12.08
C ILE A 65 -8.20 12.85 11.19
N SER A 66 -8.61 14.08 10.84
CA SER A 66 -9.76 14.27 9.96
C SER A 66 -9.52 13.70 8.56
N GLY A 67 -10.59 13.26 7.88
CA GLY A 67 -10.52 12.82 6.48
C GLY A 67 -9.91 13.89 5.58
N TYR A 68 -10.25 15.16 5.82
CA TYR A 68 -9.69 16.29 5.09
C TYR A 68 -8.15 16.37 5.19
N LEU A 69 -7.61 16.33 6.41
CA LEU A 69 -6.14 16.37 6.61
C LEU A 69 -5.46 15.13 6.00
N ARG A 70 -6.06 13.96 6.14
CA ARG A 70 -5.58 12.73 5.51
C ARG A 70 -5.53 12.88 3.99
N GLY A 71 -6.57 13.48 3.39
CA GLY A 71 -6.62 13.78 1.96
C GLY A 71 -5.51 14.72 1.51
N GLN A 72 -5.21 15.76 2.28
CA GLN A 72 -4.10 16.68 1.98
C GLN A 72 -2.74 15.96 1.97
N ILE A 73 -2.49 15.05 2.91
CA ILE A 73 -1.24 14.28 2.97
C ILE A 73 -1.14 13.33 1.76
N ILE A 74 -2.22 12.63 1.40
CA ILE A 74 -2.24 11.74 0.23
C ILE A 74 -2.07 12.56 -1.06
N TYR A 75 -2.69 13.74 -1.15
CA TYR A 75 -2.51 14.63 -2.29
C TYR A 75 -1.05 15.12 -2.39
N ARG A 76 -0.42 15.41 -1.25
CA ARG A 76 1.00 15.75 -1.21
C ARG A 76 1.89 14.62 -1.72
N MET A 77 1.51 13.36 -1.46
CA MET A 77 2.22 12.21 -2.05
C MET A 77 2.11 12.21 -3.59
N ALA A 78 0.96 12.60 -4.14
CA ALA A 78 0.79 12.73 -5.59
C ALA A 78 1.72 13.82 -6.16
N GLU A 79 1.80 14.99 -5.52
CA GLU A 79 2.70 16.09 -5.93
C GLU A 79 4.18 15.65 -5.90
N MET A 80 4.59 14.95 -4.85
CA MET A 80 5.97 14.48 -4.73
C MET A 80 6.30 13.36 -5.72
N LEU A 81 5.33 12.49 -6.03
CA LEU A 81 5.48 11.46 -7.05
C LEU A 81 5.60 12.10 -8.45
N GLU A 82 4.74 13.07 -8.77
CA GLU A 82 4.77 13.78 -10.05
C GLU A 82 6.08 14.54 -10.26
N SER A 83 6.58 15.22 -9.22
CA SER A 83 7.86 15.94 -9.29
C SER A 83 9.05 15.03 -9.60
N ARG A 84 8.93 13.72 -9.37
CA ARG A 84 9.96 12.70 -9.61
C ARG A 84 9.60 11.76 -10.76
N CYS A 85 8.67 12.15 -11.62
CA CYS A 85 8.12 11.31 -12.68
C CYS A 85 9.20 10.68 -13.57
N GLU A 86 10.20 11.44 -13.98
CA GLU A 86 11.30 10.95 -14.84
C GLU A 86 12.15 9.88 -14.13
N GLU A 87 12.37 10.01 -12.82
CA GLU A 87 13.10 9.01 -12.04
C GLU A 87 12.33 7.68 -11.98
N PHE A 88 11.01 7.74 -11.71
CA PHE A 88 10.17 6.54 -11.69
C PHE A 88 10.02 5.91 -13.07
N ALA A 89 9.78 6.71 -14.12
CA ALA A 89 9.68 6.20 -15.49
C ALA A 89 10.98 5.50 -15.92
N SER A 90 12.13 6.08 -15.60
CA SER A 90 13.45 5.50 -15.85
C SER A 90 13.65 4.18 -15.10
N ALA A 91 13.25 4.12 -13.82
CA ALA A 91 13.36 2.91 -13.00
C ALA A 91 12.48 1.77 -13.53
N ILE A 92 11.25 2.09 -13.96
CA ILE A 92 10.34 1.13 -14.59
C ILE A 92 10.94 0.62 -15.91
N GLN A 93 11.42 1.51 -16.76
CA GLN A 93 11.96 1.17 -18.08
C GLN A 93 13.22 0.30 -17.99
N VAL A 94 14.09 0.55 -17.01
CA VAL A 94 15.34 -0.18 -16.85
C VAL A 94 15.10 -1.67 -16.53
N THR A 95 14.05 -1.97 -15.76
CA THR A 95 13.77 -3.35 -15.32
C THR A 95 12.69 -4.04 -16.14
N GLN A 96 11.89 -3.29 -16.91
CA GLN A 96 10.78 -3.83 -17.68
C GLN A 96 10.97 -3.55 -19.19
N SER A 97 10.51 -4.47 -20.03
CA SER A 97 10.54 -4.30 -21.49
C SER A 97 9.44 -3.32 -21.95
N MET A 98 9.51 -2.07 -21.44
CA MET A 98 8.51 -1.04 -21.71
C MET A 98 9.10 0.11 -22.53
N THR A 99 8.26 0.75 -23.36
CA THR A 99 8.64 2.01 -23.99
C THR A 99 8.65 3.14 -22.97
N ALA A 100 9.39 4.21 -23.22
CA ALA A 100 9.40 5.39 -22.35
C ALA A 100 7.97 5.95 -22.14
N ASN A 101 7.14 5.97 -23.19
CA ASN A 101 5.74 6.41 -23.09
C ASN A 101 4.90 5.50 -22.20
N SER A 102 5.10 4.18 -22.27
CA SER A 102 4.36 3.24 -21.41
C SER A 102 4.79 3.36 -19.95
N ALA A 103 6.08 3.50 -19.69
CA ALA A 103 6.59 3.74 -18.34
C ALA A 103 6.07 5.06 -17.76
N ARG A 104 6.05 6.12 -18.57
CA ARG A 104 5.47 7.40 -18.18
C ARG A 104 3.99 7.28 -17.87
N LYS A 105 3.21 6.57 -18.71
CA LYS A 105 1.78 6.31 -18.48
C LYS A 105 1.53 5.62 -17.13
N GLU A 106 2.39 4.68 -16.72
CA GLU A 106 2.26 4.02 -15.41
C GLU A 106 2.45 5.02 -14.26
N VAL A 107 3.42 5.93 -14.37
CA VAL A 107 3.63 6.97 -13.36
C VAL A 107 2.46 7.95 -13.31
N ASP A 108 2.02 8.45 -14.44
CA ASP A 108 0.89 9.39 -14.54
C ASP A 108 -0.39 8.77 -13.95
N ALA A 109 -0.67 7.50 -14.26
CA ALA A 109 -1.80 6.76 -13.69
C ALA A 109 -1.66 6.56 -12.16
N SER A 110 -0.42 6.44 -11.66
CA SER A 110 -0.14 6.31 -10.23
C SER A 110 -0.38 7.63 -9.49
N VAL A 111 -0.02 8.75 -10.09
CA VAL A 111 -0.33 10.10 -9.58
C VAL A 111 -1.83 10.30 -9.52
N ASP A 112 -2.54 10.05 -10.62
CA ASP A 112 -4.01 10.14 -10.70
C ASP A 112 -4.69 9.26 -9.65
N ARG A 113 -4.14 8.06 -9.38
CA ARG A 113 -4.64 7.13 -8.37
C ARG A 113 -4.56 7.70 -6.97
N LEU A 114 -3.44 8.33 -6.61
CA LEU A 114 -3.29 9.02 -5.32
C LEU A 114 -4.26 10.19 -5.20
N VAL A 115 -4.40 11.01 -6.24
CA VAL A 115 -5.36 12.14 -6.27
C VAL A 115 -6.80 11.66 -6.04
N ARG A 116 -7.19 10.53 -6.66
CA ARG A 116 -8.53 9.95 -6.47
C ARG A 116 -8.76 9.47 -5.04
N PHE A 117 -7.81 8.75 -4.46
CA PHE A 117 -7.92 8.32 -3.06
C PHE A 117 -7.88 9.49 -2.09
N ALA A 118 -7.08 10.54 -2.35
CA ALA A 118 -7.14 11.78 -1.59
C ALA A 118 -8.55 12.40 -1.61
N GLY A 119 -9.20 12.38 -2.78
CA GLY A 119 -10.58 12.86 -2.93
C GLY A 119 -11.64 12.03 -2.21
N TRP A 120 -11.37 10.76 -1.89
CA TRP A 120 -12.31 9.90 -1.19
C TRP A 120 -12.21 9.99 0.34
N THR A 121 -11.12 10.46 0.90
CA THR A 121 -10.85 10.42 2.36
C THR A 121 -11.92 11.06 3.24
N ASP A 122 -12.59 12.09 2.76
CA ASP A 122 -13.67 12.79 3.47
C ASP A 122 -15.08 12.46 2.93
N LYS A 123 -15.19 11.58 1.92
CA LYS A 123 -16.45 11.24 1.25
C LYS A 123 -16.85 9.78 1.37
N TYR A 124 -15.91 8.85 1.49
CA TYR A 124 -16.23 7.42 1.50
C TYR A 124 -17.23 7.05 2.60
N GLN A 125 -17.18 7.72 3.75
CA GLN A 125 -18.11 7.48 4.85
C GLN A 125 -19.56 7.79 4.48
N GLN A 126 -19.80 8.77 3.61
CA GLN A 126 -21.12 9.14 3.14
C GLN A 126 -21.68 8.12 2.12
N VAL A 127 -20.79 7.42 1.41
CA VAL A 127 -21.17 6.42 0.40
C VAL A 127 -21.39 5.04 1.04
N ILE A 128 -20.52 4.64 1.96
CA ILE A 128 -20.53 3.32 2.59
C ILE A 128 -21.39 3.31 3.86
N GLY A 129 -21.47 4.45 4.58
CA GLY A 129 -22.31 4.60 5.77
C GLY A 129 -23.80 4.69 5.45
N CYS A 130 -24.66 4.42 6.43
CA CYS A 130 -26.10 4.50 6.25
C CYS A 130 -26.83 4.93 7.52
N ALA A 131 -28.04 5.49 7.34
CA ALA A 131 -29.05 5.62 8.38
C ALA A 131 -29.96 4.39 8.33
N ASN A 132 -30.18 3.77 9.48
CA ASN A 132 -30.97 2.55 9.56
C ASN A 132 -32.38 2.84 10.09
N PRO A 133 -33.45 2.39 9.40
CA PRO A 133 -34.79 2.51 9.91
C PRO A 133 -34.99 1.56 11.09
N VAL A 134 -35.46 2.07 12.23
CA VAL A 134 -35.73 1.28 13.43
C VAL A 134 -37.08 1.64 14.01
N ALA A 135 -37.76 0.67 14.64
CA ALA A 135 -38.96 0.92 15.41
C ALA A 135 -38.57 1.49 16.77
N GLY A 136 -39.19 2.63 17.15
CA GLY A 136 -38.93 3.29 18.43
C GLY A 136 -38.14 4.59 18.32
N SER A 137 -37.90 5.21 19.48
CA SER A 137 -37.32 6.54 19.58
C SER A 137 -35.78 6.50 19.56
N TYR A 138 -35.21 6.03 18.46
CA TYR A 138 -33.78 5.95 18.27
C TYR A 138 -33.37 6.51 16.91
N TYR A 139 -32.27 7.28 16.91
CA TYR A 139 -31.52 7.53 15.70
C TYR A 139 -30.45 6.45 15.57
N ASN A 140 -30.58 5.59 14.56
CA ASN A 140 -29.65 4.51 14.31
C ASN A 140 -28.90 4.76 13.02
N PHE A 141 -27.58 4.68 13.08
CA PHE A 141 -26.72 4.90 11.91
C PHE A 141 -25.47 4.03 11.97
N THR A 142 -24.96 3.69 10.82
CA THR A 142 -23.74 2.89 10.65
C THR A 142 -22.66 3.72 9.98
N ILE A 143 -21.47 3.73 10.57
CA ILE A 143 -20.30 4.44 10.04
C ILE A 143 -19.15 3.45 9.82
N PRO A 144 -18.41 3.56 8.69
CA PRO A 144 -17.18 2.81 8.49
C PRO A 144 -16.03 3.41 9.32
N GLN A 145 -15.28 2.57 10.00
CA GLN A 145 -14.08 2.92 10.76
C GLN A 145 -12.89 2.12 10.26
N PRO A 146 -11.66 2.65 10.32
CA PRO A 146 -10.47 1.89 9.96
C PRO A 146 -10.27 0.69 10.90
N GLN A 147 -9.76 -0.40 10.37
CA GLN A 147 -9.62 -1.66 11.12
C GLN A 147 -8.27 -1.84 11.82
N GLY A 148 -7.20 -1.14 11.37
CA GLY A 148 -5.88 -1.27 12.00
C GLY A 148 -4.72 -1.29 11.01
N VAL A 149 -3.84 -2.29 11.16
CA VAL A 149 -2.68 -2.51 10.30
C VAL A 149 -3.06 -3.36 9.09
N VAL A 150 -2.91 -2.83 7.89
CA VAL A 150 -3.15 -3.55 6.64
C VAL A 150 -1.82 -3.86 5.95
N VAL A 151 -1.63 -5.13 5.60
CA VAL A 151 -0.52 -5.54 4.75
C VAL A 151 -0.95 -5.53 3.29
N ALA A 152 -0.24 -4.79 2.46
CA ALA A 152 -0.44 -4.73 1.02
C ALA A 152 0.64 -5.54 0.29
N ILE A 153 0.26 -6.55 -0.46
CA ILE A 153 1.14 -7.34 -1.32
C ILE A 153 0.91 -6.89 -2.75
N ALA A 154 1.86 -6.12 -3.28
CA ALA A 154 1.75 -5.54 -4.62
C ALA A 154 1.86 -6.61 -5.73
N PRO A 155 1.22 -6.41 -6.89
CA PRO A 155 1.39 -7.30 -8.03
C PRO A 155 2.83 -7.20 -8.58
N LYS A 156 3.22 -8.16 -9.41
CA LYS A 156 4.51 -8.09 -10.10
C LYS A 156 4.54 -6.94 -11.10
N THR A 157 3.48 -6.83 -11.87
CA THR A 157 3.19 -5.77 -12.84
C THR A 157 1.72 -5.34 -12.73
N PRO A 158 1.39 -4.06 -12.95
CA PRO A 158 2.29 -2.89 -12.99
C PRO A 158 2.90 -2.61 -11.61
N SER A 159 4.23 -2.39 -11.56
CA SER A 159 4.97 -2.40 -10.28
C SER A 159 4.71 -1.18 -9.39
N LEU A 160 4.54 0.00 -9.97
CA LEU A 160 4.25 1.24 -9.25
C LEU A 160 2.74 1.42 -9.08
N LEU A 161 1.97 1.37 -10.17
CA LEU A 161 0.53 1.58 -10.13
C LEU A 161 -0.18 0.54 -9.25
N GLY A 162 0.25 -0.73 -9.33
CA GLY A 162 -0.28 -1.79 -8.46
C GLY A 162 0.05 -1.55 -7.00
N LEU A 163 1.29 -1.15 -6.68
CA LEU A 163 1.69 -0.78 -5.31
C LEU A 163 0.83 0.36 -4.76
N ILE A 164 0.70 1.45 -5.53
CA ILE A 164 -0.10 2.62 -5.15
C ILE A 164 -1.57 2.26 -4.94
N SER A 165 -2.13 1.40 -5.79
CA SER A 165 -3.52 0.95 -5.66
C SER A 165 -3.73 0.16 -4.36
N CYS A 166 -2.83 -0.77 -4.06
CA CYS A 166 -2.90 -1.58 -2.85
C CYS A 166 -2.68 -0.77 -1.55
N ILE A 167 -1.91 0.33 -1.61
CA ILE A 167 -1.68 1.23 -0.48
C ILE A 167 -2.85 2.23 -0.34
N GLY A 168 -3.31 2.81 -1.44
CA GLY A 168 -4.20 3.97 -1.43
C GLY A 168 -5.57 3.70 -0.81
N ALA A 169 -6.18 2.56 -1.13
CA ALA A 169 -7.50 2.20 -0.63
C ALA A 169 -7.54 2.08 0.91
N PRO A 170 -6.71 1.25 1.56
CA PRO A 170 -6.70 1.17 3.01
C PRO A 170 -6.16 2.45 3.69
N LEU A 171 -5.22 3.18 3.07
CA LEU A 171 -4.71 4.44 3.60
C LEU A 171 -5.80 5.53 3.64
N CYS A 172 -6.65 5.56 2.62
CA CYS A 172 -7.79 6.47 2.50
C CYS A 172 -8.72 6.39 3.71
N SER A 173 -9.02 5.19 4.19
CA SER A 173 -9.91 4.97 5.34
C SER A 173 -9.24 5.21 6.70
N GLY A 174 -7.93 5.42 6.76
CA GLY A 174 -7.18 5.70 7.99
C GLY A 174 -6.48 4.49 8.60
N ASN A 175 -6.30 3.42 7.84
CA ASN A 175 -5.45 2.31 8.23
C ASN A 175 -3.97 2.67 8.06
N THR A 176 -3.10 1.98 8.78
CA THR A 176 -1.65 2.02 8.58
C THR A 176 -1.20 0.85 7.71
N ILE A 177 -0.11 1.02 7.00
CA ILE A 177 0.27 0.14 5.89
C ILE A 177 1.65 -0.47 6.10
N VAL A 178 1.75 -1.77 5.84
CA VAL A 178 3.01 -2.44 5.55
C VAL A 178 2.91 -3.01 4.13
N ALA A 179 3.60 -2.39 3.18
CA ALA A 179 3.55 -2.81 1.79
C ALA A 179 4.78 -3.64 1.41
N ILE A 180 4.51 -4.80 0.82
CA ILE A 180 5.53 -5.65 0.20
C ILE A 180 5.49 -5.37 -1.29
N GLY A 181 6.55 -4.77 -1.81
CA GLY A 181 6.65 -4.38 -3.21
C GLY A 181 6.77 -5.54 -4.17
N SER A 182 6.74 -5.23 -5.47
CA SER A 182 7.02 -6.24 -6.51
C SER A 182 8.39 -6.87 -6.29
N ASP A 183 8.45 -8.18 -6.27
CA ASP A 183 9.71 -8.95 -6.21
C ASP A 183 10.44 -8.98 -7.56
N LEU A 184 9.72 -8.73 -8.66
CA LEU A 184 10.28 -8.70 -10.01
C LEU A 184 10.84 -7.31 -10.37
N HIS A 185 10.14 -6.23 -9.96
CA HIS A 185 10.49 -4.83 -10.29
C HIS A 185 10.51 -3.95 -9.05
N PRO A 186 11.43 -4.17 -8.10
CA PRO A 186 11.35 -3.60 -6.75
C PRO A 186 11.83 -2.15 -6.64
N ILE A 187 12.46 -1.58 -7.67
CA ILE A 187 13.07 -0.23 -7.60
C ILE A 187 11.99 0.82 -7.36
N SER A 188 10.83 0.73 -8.01
CA SER A 188 9.71 1.65 -7.81
C SER A 188 9.27 1.73 -6.34
N THR A 189 9.18 0.57 -5.67
CA THR A 189 8.86 0.49 -4.23
C THR A 189 9.91 1.21 -3.38
N ALA A 190 11.18 1.00 -3.69
CA ALA A 190 12.27 1.59 -2.93
C ALA A 190 12.35 3.12 -3.08
N ILE A 191 12.11 3.65 -4.30
CA ILE A 191 12.05 5.10 -4.56
C ILE A 191 10.81 5.70 -3.90
N PHE A 192 9.67 4.99 -3.87
CA PHE A 192 8.44 5.48 -3.27
C PHE A 192 8.58 5.78 -1.77
N GLY A 193 9.52 5.14 -1.08
CA GLY A 193 9.88 5.51 0.30
C GLY A 193 10.37 6.97 0.43
N GLU A 194 11.06 7.48 -0.59
CA GLU A 194 11.51 8.88 -0.61
C GLU A 194 10.33 9.85 -0.86
N VAL A 195 9.32 9.43 -1.62
CA VAL A 195 8.05 10.16 -1.77
C VAL A 195 7.34 10.24 -0.42
N CYS A 196 7.17 9.12 0.27
CA CYS A 196 6.55 9.10 1.60
C CYS A 196 7.28 10.02 2.59
N GLN A 197 8.63 10.01 2.59
CA GLN A 197 9.44 10.83 3.49
C GLN A 197 9.28 12.33 3.25
N THR A 198 8.99 12.74 2.02
CA THR A 198 8.89 14.16 1.63
C THR A 198 7.45 14.67 1.51
N SER A 199 6.46 13.85 1.87
CA SER A 199 5.03 14.13 1.70
C SER A 199 4.28 14.32 3.02
N ASP A 200 4.96 14.65 4.09
CA ASP A 200 4.37 14.83 5.43
C ASP A 200 3.67 13.58 5.98
N VAL A 201 3.94 12.39 5.43
CA VAL A 201 3.42 11.12 5.93
C VAL A 201 4.01 10.86 7.32
N PRO A 202 3.19 10.72 8.38
CA PRO A 202 3.71 10.47 9.71
C PRO A 202 4.49 9.14 9.77
N SER A 203 5.55 9.12 10.58
CA SER A 203 6.38 7.93 10.76
C SER A 203 5.54 6.72 11.18
N GLY A 204 5.75 5.58 10.52
CA GLY A 204 5.04 4.33 10.77
C GLY A 204 3.72 4.17 10.00
N VAL A 205 3.13 5.24 9.45
CA VAL A 205 1.86 5.14 8.70
C VAL A 205 2.01 4.30 7.43
N ILE A 206 3.11 4.49 6.71
CA ILE A 206 3.48 3.66 5.56
C ILE A 206 4.86 3.07 5.81
N ASN A 207 4.98 1.75 5.61
CA ASN A 207 6.23 1.02 5.70
C ASN A 207 6.38 0.18 4.43
N LEU A 208 7.56 0.23 3.81
CA LEU A 208 7.81 -0.42 2.52
C LEU A 208 8.95 -1.43 2.65
N ILE A 209 8.67 -2.64 2.23
CA ILE A 209 9.61 -3.76 2.25
C ILE A 209 9.83 -4.24 0.83
N THR A 210 11.10 -4.40 0.45
CA THR A 210 11.54 -5.04 -0.79
C THR A 210 12.10 -6.43 -0.49
N GLY A 211 12.03 -7.34 -1.44
CA GLY A 211 12.52 -8.72 -1.31
C GLY A 211 11.55 -9.73 -1.91
N LEU A 212 11.73 -10.98 -1.61
CA LEU A 212 10.90 -12.07 -2.13
C LEU A 212 9.61 -12.19 -1.32
N GLN A 213 8.48 -11.88 -1.96
CA GLN A 213 7.15 -11.96 -1.33
C GLN A 213 6.88 -13.32 -0.72
N GLN A 214 7.29 -14.40 -1.41
CA GLN A 214 7.07 -15.78 -0.99
C GLN A 214 7.65 -16.09 0.40
N GLU A 215 8.79 -15.47 0.79
CA GLU A 215 9.42 -15.71 2.09
C GLU A 215 8.64 -15.07 3.25
N LEU A 216 7.76 -14.08 2.96
CA LEU A 216 7.02 -13.34 3.98
C LEU A 216 5.57 -13.80 4.12
N ILE A 217 4.99 -14.50 3.14
CA ILE A 217 3.55 -14.81 3.09
C ILE A 217 3.04 -15.52 4.35
N GLU A 218 3.74 -16.55 4.82
CA GLU A 218 3.33 -17.27 6.03
C GLU A 218 3.35 -16.37 7.27
N HIS A 219 4.36 -15.51 7.37
CA HIS A 219 4.47 -14.55 8.47
C HIS A 219 3.41 -13.46 8.42
N ILE A 220 3.04 -13.02 7.22
CA ILE A 220 1.93 -12.07 6.99
C ILE A 220 0.61 -12.70 7.43
N ALA A 221 0.34 -13.93 6.98
CA ALA A 221 -0.88 -14.66 7.27
C ALA A 221 -1.10 -14.85 8.79
N THR A 222 -0.04 -15.16 9.53
CA THR A 222 -0.13 -15.55 10.95
C THR A 222 0.14 -14.42 11.95
N HIS A 223 0.58 -13.22 11.50
CA HIS A 223 0.94 -12.13 12.41
C HIS A 223 -0.30 -11.51 13.07
N ARG A 224 -0.40 -11.59 14.40
CA ARG A 224 -1.63 -11.22 15.14
C ARG A 224 -2.00 -9.73 15.09
N GLN A 225 -1.03 -8.81 14.97
CA GLN A 225 -1.30 -7.37 14.87
C GLN A 225 -1.72 -6.92 13.47
N VAL A 226 -1.60 -7.78 12.46
CA VAL A 226 -2.15 -7.53 11.13
C VAL A 226 -3.65 -7.79 11.18
N THR A 227 -4.45 -6.79 10.83
CA THR A 227 -5.92 -6.84 10.85
C THR A 227 -6.51 -7.04 9.46
N GLY A 228 -5.81 -6.62 8.42
CA GLY A 228 -6.22 -6.79 7.03
C GLY A 228 -5.07 -7.15 6.10
N ILE A 229 -5.38 -7.85 5.02
CA ILE A 229 -4.44 -8.19 3.96
C ILE A 229 -5.05 -7.83 2.61
N TYR A 230 -4.38 -6.99 1.84
CA TYR A 230 -4.67 -6.72 0.44
C TYR A 230 -3.63 -7.42 -0.42
N ALA A 231 -4.01 -8.44 -1.16
CA ALA A 231 -3.08 -9.22 -1.97
C ALA A 231 -3.47 -9.19 -3.44
N ALA A 232 -2.57 -8.71 -4.30
CA ALA A 232 -2.81 -8.55 -5.73
C ALA A 232 -2.04 -9.58 -6.54
N ASN A 233 -2.74 -10.27 -7.47
CA ASN A 233 -2.18 -11.21 -8.44
C ASN A 233 -1.29 -12.32 -7.82
N ILE A 234 -1.63 -12.76 -6.61
CA ILE A 234 -0.92 -13.85 -5.95
C ILE A 234 -1.35 -15.22 -6.50
N SER A 235 -0.48 -16.22 -6.37
CA SER A 235 -0.82 -17.59 -6.78
C SER A 235 -1.92 -18.18 -5.90
N GLN A 236 -2.68 -19.15 -6.45
CA GLN A 236 -3.72 -19.86 -5.69
C GLN A 236 -3.16 -20.53 -4.43
N LYS A 237 -1.94 -21.06 -4.49
CA LYS A 237 -1.25 -21.64 -3.33
C LYS A 237 -1.05 -20.60 -2.22
N ASN A 238 -0.59 -19.41 -2.58
CA ASN A 238 -0.37 -18.33 -1.63
C ASN A 238 -1.67 -17.77 -1.07
N ARG A 239 -2.72 -17.72 -1.90
CA ARG A 239 -4.05 -17.31 -1.47
C ARG A 239 -4.59 -18.24 -0.39
N ILE A 240 -4.55 -19.56 -0.59
CA ILE A 240 -4.99 -20.55 0.40
C ILE A 240 -4.20 -20.37 1.70
N LEU A 241 -2.88 -20.22 1.62
CA LEU A 241 -2.02 -20.05 2.80
C LEU A 241 -2.37 -18.77 3.59
N ILE A 242 -2.69 -17.68 2.89
CA ILE A 242 -3.14 -16.42 3.53
C ILE A 242 -4.52 -16.61 4.17
N GLU A 243 -5.47 -17.22 3.48
CA GLU A 243 -6.84 -17.42 3.97
C GLU A 243 -6.85 -18.34 5.19
N ASP A 244 -6.09 -19.43 5.18
CA ASP A 244 -5.94 -20.34 6.34
C ASP A 244 -5.32 -19.63 7.54
N GLY A 245 -4.20 -18.94 7.35
CA GLY A 245 -3.54 -18.23 8.46
C GLY A 245 -4.34 -17.03 8.97
N ALA A 246 -5.17 -16.41 8.13
CA ALA A 246 -6.04 -15.32 8.51
C ALA A 246 -7.23 -15.79 9.39
N ALA A 247 -7.69 -17.02 9.21
CA ALA A 247 -8.82 -17.58 9.95
C ALA A 247 -8.56 -17.62 11.47
N ASP A 248 -7.34 -17.93 11.89
CA ASP A 248 -6.97 -18.04 13.32
C ASP A 248 -7.10 -16.72 14.10
N SER A 249 -7.10 -15.58 13.41
CA SER A 249 -7.17 -14.25 14.02
C SER A 249 -8.21 -13.33 13.39
N VAL A 250 -9.12 -13.92 12.58
CA VAL A 250 -10.27 -13.22 11.96
C VAL A 250 -9.83 -12.00 11.15
N LYS A 251 -8.71 -12.09 10.44
CA LYS A 251 -8.24 -11.02 9.54
C LYS A 251 -9.17 -10.89 8.35
N ARG A 252 -9.32 -9.68 7.86
CA ARG A 252 -9.96 -9.45 6.56
C ARG A 252 -8.96 -9.67 5.43
N VAL A 253 -9.31 -10.53 4.50
CA VAL A 253 -8.48 -10.83 3.33
C VAL A 253 -9.20 -10.37 2.08
N HIS A 254 -8.57 -9.47 1.34
CA HIS A 254 -9.03 -8.99 0.05
C HIS A 254 -7.99 -9.37 -1.02
N CYS A 255 -8.33 -10.35 -1.85
CA CYS A 255 -7.49 -10.81 -2.94
C CYS A 255 -8.06 -10.33 -4.28
N VAL A 256 -7.27 -9.58 -5.03
CA VAL A 256 -7.61 -9.09 -6.37
C VAL A 256 -6.79 -9.83 -7.41
N THR A 257 -7.45 -10.28 -8.46
CA THR A 257 -6.81 -10.79 -9.67
C THR A 257 -7.26 -9.91 -10.83
N ALA A 258 -6.32 -9.20 -11.43
CA ALA A 258 -6.56 -8.28 -12.51
C ALA A 258 -5.43 -8.39 -13.55
N ASP A 259 -5.76 -8.24 -14.82
CA ASP A 259 -4.76 -8.07 -15.88
C ASP A 259 -4.16 -6.66 -15.83
N ASP A 260 -3.09 -6.45 -16.60
CA ASP A 260 -2.36 -5.19 -16.57
C ASP A 260 -3.22 -3.98 -16.99
N ASP A 261 -4.17 -4.16 -17.93
CA ASP A 261 -5.06 -3.09 -18.38
C ASP A 261 -6.11 -2.72 -17.33
N ALA A 262 -6.62 -3.70 -16.58
CA ALA A 262 -7.60 -3.46 -15.53
C ALA A 262 -7.05 -2.55 -14.41
N TRP A 263 -5.75 -2.59 -14.15
CA TRP A 263 -5.12 -1.68 -13.18
C TRP A 263 -5.26 -0.20 -13.56
N TYR A 264 -5.39 0.11 -14.85
CA TYR A 264 -5.59 1.49 -15.33
C TYR A 264 -7.04 1.94 -15.28
N ASP A 265 -8.00 1.05 -15.02
CA ASP A 265 -9.41 1.42 -14.87
C ASP A 265 -9.66 2.02 -13.48
N ASN A 266 -9.72 3.34 -13.43
CA ASN A 266 -10.01 4.07 -12.20
C ASN A 266 -11.44 3.88 -11.68
N SER A 267 -12.40 3.46 -12.53
CA SER A 267 -13.78 3.21 -12.10
C SER A 267 -13.87 1.97 -11.20
N GLN A 268 -12.96 1.03 -11.39
CA GLN A 268 -12.82 -0.17 -10.57
C GLN A 268 -11.80 0.06 -9.45
N MET A 269 -10.54 0.34 -9.80
CA MET A 269 -9.39 0.33 -8.88
C MET A 269 -9.23 1.59 -8.00
N ALA A 270 -10.11 2.58 -8.14
CA ALA A 270 -10.11 3.79 -7.31
C ALA A 270 -11.53 4.20 -6.88
N SER A 271 -12.47 3.27 -6.88
CA SER A 271 -13.83 3.51 -6.42
C SER A 271 -13.88 3.50 -4.88
N PRO A 272 -14.92 4.08 -4.25
CA PRO A 272 -15.09 3.97 -2.79
C PRO A 272 -15.29 2.52 -2.33
N TRP A 273 -15.72 1.63 -3.22
CA TRP A 273 -15.90 0.19 -2.93
C TRP A 273 -14.57 -0.54 -2.74
N GLU A 274 -13.46 -0.01 -3.28
CA GLU A 274 -12.11 -0.50 -2.97
C GLU A 274 -11.69 -0.18 -1.52
N VAL A 275 -12.34 0.79 -0.87
CA VAL A 275 -12.09 1.15 0.53
C VAL A 275 -12.85 0.23 1.49
N GLU A 276 -14.02 -0.28 1.07
CA GLU A 276 -14.92 -1.08 1.91
C GLU A 276 -14.26 -2.32 2.56
N PRO A 277 -13.42 -3.11 1.88
CA PRO A 277 -12.76 -4.27 2.50
C PRO A 277 -11.88 -3.93 3.71
N PHE A 278 -11.51 -2.67 3.88
CA PHE A 278 -10.56 -2.19 4.88
C PHE A 278 -11.21 -1.35 5.98
N VAL A 279 -12.52 -1.44 6.15
CA VAL A 279 -13.25 -0.75 7.22
C VAL A 279 -14.12 -1.71 8.03
N GLU A 280 -14.29 -1.37 9.30
CA GLU A 280 -15.25 -1.99 10.20
C GLU A 280 -16.53 -1.17 10.22
N MET A 281 -17.67 -1.82 10.06
CA MET A 281 -18.99 -1.16 10.09
C MET A 281 -19.50 -1.06 11.54
N LYS A 282 -19.47 0.14 12.11
CA LYS A 282 -19.91 0.40 13.46
C LYS A 282 -21.31 1.01 13.48
N THR A 283 -22.28 0.27 14.02
CA THR A 283 -23.65 0.75 14.19
C THR A 283 -23.84 1.41 15.55
N ILE A 284 -24.38 2.62 15.55
CA ILE A 284 -24.60 3.44 16.73
C ILE A 284 -26.10 3.62 16.93
N TRP A 285 -26.56 3.37 18.17
CA TRP A 285 -27.94 3.59 18.63
C TRP A 285 -27.96 4.83 19.53
N HIS A 286 -28.54 5.91 19.07
CA HIS A 286 -28.64 7.15 19.82
C HIS A 286 -30.13 7.39 20.20
N PRO A 287 -30.50 7.45 21.48
CA PRO A 287 -31.85 7.82 21.89
C PRO A 287 -32.25 9.18 21.33
N SER A 288 -33.39 9.26 20.65
CA SER A 288 -33.87 10.48 20.00
C SER A 288 -35.18 11.04 20.61
N ALA A 289 -35.77 10.32 21.59
CA ALA A 289 -36.94 10.83 22.31
C ALA A 289 -36.51 11.61 23.54
N CYS A 290 -37.15 12.72 23.72
CA CYS A 290 -37.33 13.42 24.99
C CYS A 290 -38.72 13.11 25.55
#